data_dbbf3bdf27eb40ff5d24a1ffc76eb507
#
_entry.id   dbbf3bdf27eb40ff5d24a1ffc76eb507
#
_cell.length_a   1.000
_cell.length_b   1.000
_cell.length_c   1.000
_cell.angle_alpha   90.00
_cell.angle_beta   90.00
_cell.angle_gamma   90.00
#
_symmetry.space_group_name_H-M   'P 1'
#
loop_
_entity.id
_entity.type
_entity.pdbx_description
1 polymer ?
#
loop_
_entity_poly.entity_id
_entity_poly.type
_entity_poly.pdbx_seq_one_letter_code
_entity_poly.pdbx_strand_id
1 'polypeptide(L)'
;MAHTTLPGFRDFYPEQFAERAYVTRAWREVARRYAFMEYDGPPLESLELYTAKSGDEIVGQLYNFVDKGGREVALRPEMTPTFARMVSARANSLRKPTRWFSIPQLFRYERQQKGRLREHYQLNVDIVGEAGVAADAELVACAIDICRELRLTSNEVVVRVSDRRVMHAYLAALGIPVDAFEVVLAVTDKLARQPRAVSAEKLAAAGLNETQVNAVLEITSATLDTVATAIQTTSEEGGKHVEELRRFFEYVRTLVPDGAAWLQFDLSIVRGLAYYTGIVFELFDRSGEFRAICGGGRYDNLLGAIGGAALPALGFGMGDVVLTELLRARKLLPVTE
;
A
#
# COMPACT_ATOMS: atom_id res chain seq x y z
N MET A 1 5.01 26.61 -32.99
CA MET A 1 5.63 25.79 -31.92
C MET A 1 4.85 24.49 -31.84
N ALA A 2 5.53 23.35 -31.84
CA ALA A 2 4.86 22.06 -31.63
C ALA A 2 4.31 21.99 -30.18
N HIS A 3 3.04 21.57 -30.07
CA HIS A 3 2.47 21.28 -28.75
C HIS A 3 3.06 19.99 -28.20
N THR A 4 3.54 20.00 -26.95
CA THR A 4 4.08 18.86 -26.23
C THR A 4 3.22 18.55 -25.03
N THR A 5 3.23 17.31 -24.56
CA THR A 5 2.58 16.92 -23.30
C THR A 5 3.15 17.70 -22.12
N LEU A 6 2.35 17.88 -21.06
CA LEU A 6 2.81 18.47 -19.82
C LEU A 6 3.87 17.57 -19.18
N PRO A 7 4.87 18.14 -18.47
CA PRO A 7 5.88 17.37 -17.77
C PRO A 7 5.25 16.37 -16.77
N GLY A 8 5.63 15.10 -16.87
CA GLY A 8 5.12 14.03 -16.02
C GLY A 8 3.83 13.38 -16.49
N PHE A 9 3.33 13.75 -17.67
CA PHE A 9 2.22 13.10 -18.36
C PHE A 9 2.72 12.33 -19.57
N ARG A 10 2.03 11.26 -19.93
CA ARG A 10 2.41 10.35 -21.03
C ARG A 10 1.39 10.38 -22.15
N ASP A 11 1.87 10.42 -23.39
CA ASP A 11 1.13 9.94 -24.53
C ASP A 11 1.26 8.42 -24.64
N PHE A 12 0.22 7.75 -25.07
CA PHE A 12 0.21 6.32 -25.33
C PHE A 12 -0.05 6.10 -26.81
N TYR A 13 1.01 6.04 -27.60
CA TYR A 13 0.93 5.58 -28.97
C TYR A 13 0.51 4.11 -29.03
N PRO A 14 0.10 3.54 -30.16
CA PRO A 14 -0.44 2.19 -30.24
C PRO A 14 0.41 1.12 -29.51
N GLU A 15 1.74 1.21 -29.61
CA GLU A 15 2.67 0.29 -28.99
C GLU A 15 2.66 0.42 -27.46
N GLN A 16 2.77 1.63 -26.92
CA GLN A 16 2.72 1.88 -25.48
C GLN A 16 1.33 1.60 -24.94
N PHE A 17 0.29 1.84 -25.72
CA PHE A 17 -1.07 1.48 -25.36
C PHE A 17 -1.24 -0.04 -25.26
N ALA A 18 -0.63 -0.82 -26.17
CA ALA A 18 -0.66 -2.28 -26.13
C ALA A 18 0.01 -2.84 -24.87
N GLU A 19 1.15 -2.27 -24.44
CA GLU A 19 1.80 -2.63 -23.18
C GLU A 19 0.88 -2.36 -21.97
N ARG A 20 0.27 -1.18 -21.90
CA ARG A 20 -0.70 -0.85 -20.84
C ARG A 20 -1.92 -1.75 -20.88
N ALA A 21 -2.46 -2.03 -22.07
CA ALA A 21 -3.60 -2.93 -22.24
C ALA A 21 -3.29 -4.36 -21.77
N TYR A 22 -2.07 -4.85 -22.00
CA TYR A 22 -1.60 -6.13 -21.49
C TYR A 22 -1.63 -6.19 -19.97
N VAL A 23 -1.06 -5.19 -19.30
CA VAL A 23 -1.05 -5.10 -17.83
C VAL A 23 -2.48 -4.98 -17.28
N THR A 24 -3.28 -4.06 -17.80
CA THR A 24 -4.64 -3.83 -17.30
C THR A 24 -5.59 -5.02 -17.56
N ARG A 25 -5.35 -5.79 -18.61
CA ARG A 25 -6.08 -7.05 -18.86
C ARG A 25 -5.76 -8.07 -17.77
N ALA A 26 -4.49 -8.30 -17.44
CA ALA A 26 -4.07 -9.20 -16.37
C ALA A 26 -4.71 -8.80 -15.02
N TRP A 27 -4.71 -7.51 -14.70
CA TRP A 27 -5.36 -6.98 -13.50
C TRP A 27 -6.85 -7.34 -13.44
N ARG A 28 -7.60 -7.10 -14.53
CA ARG A 28 -9.04 -7.42 -14.60
C ARG A 28 -9.31 -8.91 -14.49
N GLU A 29 -8.54 -9.73 -15.17
CA GLU A 29 -8.72 -11.18 -15.19
C GLU A 29 -8.50 -11.77 -13.80
N VAL A 30 -7.42 -11.36 -13.10
CA VAL A 30 -7.15 -11.84 -11.75
C VAL A 30 -8.18 -11.31 -10.76
N ALA A 31 -8.48 -10.01 -10.77
CA ALA A 31 -9.49 -9.45 -9.85
C ALA A 31 -10.84 -10.17 -9.98
N ARG A 32 -11.28 -10.50 -11.19
CA ARG A 32 -12.53 -11.27 -11.43
C ARG A 32 -12.45 -12.71 -10.92
N ARG A 33 -11.28 -13.37 -11.05
CA ARG A 33 -11.07 -14.71 -10.46
C ARG A 33 -11.25 -14.73 -8.94
N TYR A 34 -10.89 -13.62 -8.28
CA TYR A 34 -11.09 -13.39 -6.84
C TYR A 34 -12.48 -12.80 -6.51
N ALA A 35 -13.43 -12.84 -7.46
CA ALA A 35 -14.79 -12.36 -7.32
C ALA A 35 -14.92 -10.85 -7.00
N PHE A 36 -13.95 -10.03 -7.39
CA PHE A 36 -14.08 -8.58 -7.30
C PHE A 36 -14.91 -8.02 -8.47
N MET A 37 -15.76 -7.05 -8.17
CA MET A 37 -16.55 -6.31 -9.15
C MET A 37 -15.89 -4.99 -9.50
N GLU A 38 -15.82 -4.67 -10.81
CA GLU A 38 -15.23 -3.44 -11.29
C GLU A 38 -16.15 -2.25 -11.01
N TYR A 39 -15.59 -1.16 -10.50
CA TYR A 39 -16.26 0.12 -10.29
C TYR A 39 -15.35 1.27 -10.72
N ASP A 40 -15.91 2.46 -10.88
CA ASP A 40 -15.14 3.71 -11.00
C ASP A 40 -15.90 4.86 -10.32
N GLY A 41 -15.21 5.93 -10.05
CA GLY A 41 -15.73 7.20 -9.55
C GLY A 41 -15.26 8.36 -10.40
N PRO A 42 -15.74 9.58 -10.17
CA PRO A 42 -15.33 10.73 -10.93
C PRO A 42 -13.82 11.02 -10.73
N PRO A 43 -13.11 11.47 -11.78
CA PRO A 43 -11.71 11.89 -11.63
C PRO A 43 -11.55 13.20 -10.86
N LEU A 44 -12.62 13.96 -10.72
CA LEU A 44 -12.70 15.24 -10.03
C LEU A 44 -13.66 15.12 -8.85
N GLU A 45 -13.18 15.43 -7.66
CA GLU A 45 -13.94 15.38 -6.39
C GLU A 45 -13.81 16.70 -5.64
N SER A 46 -14.58 16.89 -4.57
CA SER A 46 -14.37 18.02 -3.67
C SER A 46 -12.98 17.93 -3.02
N LEU A 47 -12.30 19.06 -2.88
CA LEU A 47 -10.99 19.13 -2.22
C LEU A 47 -11.06 18.57 -0.79
N GLU A 48 -12.15 18.83 -0.07
CA GLU A 48 -12.38 18.37 1.30
C GLU A 48 -12.27 16.85 1.45
N LEU A 49 -12.68 16.07 0.45
CA LEU A 49 -12.60 14.60 0.49
C LEU A 49 -11.15 14.11 0.68
N TYR A 50 -10.18 14.83 0.15
CA TYR A 50 -8.76 14.47 0.23
C TYR A 50 -8.04 15.14 1.40
N THR A 51 -8.43 16.36 1.79
CA THR A 51 -7.77 17.09 2.89
C THR A 51 -8.17 16.59 4.26
N ALA A 52 -9.38 16.04 4.39
CA ALA A 52 -9.91 15.62 5.70
C ALA A 52 -9.14 14.45 6.33
N LYS A 53 -8.54 13.56 5.54
CA LYS A 53 -7.93 12.30 6.02
C LYS A 53 -6.66 11.86 5.30
N SER A 54 -6.28 12.52 4.21
CA SER A 54 -4.99 12.27 3.57
C SER A 54 -3.88 12.97 4.37
N GLY A 55 -2.75 12.30 4.56
CA GLY A 55 -1.60 12.91 5.24
C GLY A 55 -1.09 14.16 4.50
N ASP A 56 -0.39 15.04 5.20
CA ASP A 56 0.14 16.31 4.68
C ASP A 56 0.93 16.17 3.38
N GLU A 57 1.60 15.04 3.17
CA GLU A 57 2.35 14.74 1.95
C GLU A 57 1.43 14.71 0.73
N ILE A 58 0.26 14.07 0.81
CA ILE A 58 -0.69 13.99 -0.31
C ILE A 58 -1.33 15.35 -0.56
N VAL A 59 -1.68 16.07 0.50
CA VAL A 59 -2.28 17.42 0.39
C VAL A 59 -1.35 18.37 -0.39
N GLY A 60 -0.04 18.29 -0.13
CA GLY A 60 0.98 19.07 -0.88
C GLY A 60 1.15 18.68 -2.34
N GLN A 61 0.56 17.57 -2.78
CA GLN A 61 0.69 17.02 -4.15
C GLN A 61 -0.62 17.07 -4.94
N LEU A 62 -1.65 17.75 -4.45
CA LEU A 62 -2.93 17.84 -5.14
C LEU A 62 -2.88 18.74 -6.37
N TYR A 63 -3.52 18.30 -7.46
CA TYR A 63 -3.99 19.17 -8.52
C TYR A 63 -5.36 19.73 -8.14
N ASN A 64 -5.39 20.89 -7.52
CA ASN A 64 -6.63 21.52 -7.04
C ASN A 64 -6.84 22.89 -7.64
N PHE A 65 -8.09 23.28 -7.78
CA PHE A 65 -8.52 24.57 -8.33
C PHE A 65 -9.97 24.88 -7.92
N VAL A 66 -10.38 26.12 -8.14
CA VAL A 66 -11.78 26.51 -7.97
C VAL A 66 -12.46 26.37 -9.34
N ASP A 67 -13.55 25.63 -9.41
CA ASP A 67 -14.33 25.45 -10.63
C ASP A 67 -15.17 26.71 -10.97
N LYS A 68 -15.80 26.72 -12.14
CA LYS A 68 -16.64 27.86 -12.58
C LYS A 68 -17.86 28.10 -11.66
N GLY A 69 -18.25 27.13 -10.86
CA GLY A 69 -19.32 27.22 -9.89
C GLY A 69 -18.86 27.68 -8.51
N GLY A 70 -17.58 28.04 -8.33
CA GLY A 70 -17.00 28.49 -7.07
C GLY A 70 -16.67 27.37 -6.08
N ARG A 71 -16.63 26.11 -6.52
CA ARG A 71 -16.32 24.95 -5.66
C ARG A 71 -14.83 24.63 -5.69
N GLU A 72 -14.25 24.41 -4.53
CA GLU A 72 -12.89 23.88 -4.42
C GLU A 72 -12.89 22.39 -4.79
N VAL A 73 -12.14 22.02 -5.80
CA VAL A 73 -12.08 20.66 -6.36
C VAL A 73 -10.64 20.21 -6.55
N ALA A 74 -10.43 18.90 -6.59
CA ALA A 74 -9.13 18.31 -6.87
C ALA A 74 -9.26 17.10 -7.80
N LEU A 75 -8.26 16.91 -8.68
CA LEU A 75 -8.08 15.66 -9.37
C LEU A 75 -7.64 14.59 -8.37
N ARG A 76 -8.24 13.40 -8.45
CA ARG A 76 -8.00 12.29 -7.52
C ARG A 76 -6.52 11.88 -7.48
N PRO A 77 -5.83 12.00 -6.32
CA PRO A 77 -4.46 11.56 -6.14
C PRO A 77 -4.37 10.06 -5.80
N GLU A 78 -5.46 9.50 -5.27
CA GLU A 78 -5.68 8.12 -4.87
C GLU A 78 -7.17 7.77 -4.98
N MET A 79 -7.49 6.48 -4.97
CA MET A 79 -8.88 6.02 -5.13
C MET A 79 -9.58 5.75 -3.81
N THR A 80 -8.86 5.47 -2.74
CA THR A 80 -9.41 5.02 -1.46
C THR A 80 -10.44 5.99 -0.85
N PRO A 81 -10.26 7.32 -0.83
CA PRO A 81 -11.29 8.25 -0.34
C PRO A 81 -12.57 8.22 -1.18
N THR A 82 -12.48 8.19 -2.51
CA THR A 82 -13.64 8.04 -3.41
C THR A 82 -14.36 6.71 -3.16
N PHE A 83 -13.62 5.61 -3.04
CA PHE A 83 -14.17 4.31 -2.69
C PHE A 83 -14.93 4.35 -1.35
N ALA A 84 -14.31 4.88 -0.30
CA ALA A 84 -14.91 4.97 1.02
C ALA A 84 -16.19 5.82 1.00
N ARG A 85 -16.23 6.94 0.26
CA ARG A 85 -17.42 7.76 0.05
C ARG A 85 -18.54 6.96 -0.63
N MET A 86 -18.20 6.22 -1.71
CA MET A 86 -19.18 5.42 -2.46
C MET A 86 -19.76 4.27 -1.63
N VAL A 87 -18.91 3.56 -0.88
CA VAL A 87 -19.35 2.49 0.03
C VAL A 87 -20.22 3.06 1.14
N SER A 88 -19.81 4.16 1.76
CA SER A 88 -20.57 4.81 2.85
C SER A 88 -21.96 5.24 2.41
N ALA A 89 -22.10 5.77 1.20
CA ALA A 89 -23.39 6.17 0.63
C ALA A 89 -24.38 4.99 0.44
N ARG A 90 -23.88 3.77 0.39
CA ARG A 90 -24.69 2.54 0.16
C ARG A 90 -24.47 1.44 1.21
N ALA A 91 -23.85 1.75 2.34
CA ALA A 91 -23.38 0.77 3.33
C ALA A 91 -24.48 -0.21 3.78
N ASN A 92 -25.72 0.24 3.91
CA ASN A 92 -26.86 -0.56 4.35
C ASN A 92 -27.41 -1.50 3.25
N SER A 93 -27.18 -1.20 1.98
CA SER A 93 -27.68 -1.98 0.84
C SER A 93 -26.62 -2.90 0.21
N LEU A 94 -25.34 -2.69 0.54
CA LEU A 94 -24.27 -3.53 0.02
C LEU A 94 -24.21 -4.87 0.77
N ARG A 95 -24.12 -5.95 -0.01
CA ARG A 95 -23.81 -7.28 0.52
C ARG A 95 -22.38 -7.30 1.05
N LYS A 96 -22.18 -7.89 2.22
CA LYS A 96 -20.87 -8.04 2.84
C LYS A 96 -20.40 -9.50 2.82
N PRO A 97 -19.10 -9.76 2.64
CA PRO A 97 -18.07 -8.77 2.30
C PRO A 97 -18.30 -8.15 0.91
N THR A 98 -18.11 -6.83 0.83
CA THR A 98 -18.11 -6.12 -0.45
C THR A 98 -16.71 -6.22 -1.04
N ARG A 99 -16.59 -6.65 -2.29
CA ARG A 99 -15.33 -6.88 -3.02
C ARG A 99 -15.35 -6.07 -4.30
N TRP A 100 -14.61 -4.98 -4.34
CA TRP A 100 -14.58 -4.09 -5.49
C TRP A 100 -13.16 -3.83 -5.96
N PHE A 101 -12.99 -3.59 -7.27
CA PHE A 101 -11.73 -3.11 -7.83
C PHE A 101 -11.98 -2.00 -8.85
N SER A 102 -10.97 -1.16 -9.03
CA SER A 102 -10.99 -0.05 -10.00
C SER A 102 -9.60 0.14 -10.60
N ILE A 103 -9.52 0.65 -11.84
CA ILE A 103 -8.27 0.96 -12.53
C ILE A 103 -8.28 2.43 -12.97
N PRO A 104 -8.34 3.37 -12.02
CA PRO A 104 -8.38 4.80 -12.32
C PRO A 104 -7.04 5.32 -12.83
N GLN A 105 -7.09 6.39 -13.60
CA GLN A 105 -5.97 7.32 -13.74
C GLN A 105 -5.94 8.23 -12.51
N LEU A 106 -4.77 8.35 -11.88
CA LEU A 106 -4.53 9.15 -10.68
C LEU A 106 -3.51 10.25 -10.97
N PHE A 107 -3.58 11.35 -10.22
CA PHE A 107 -2.84 12.57 -10.50
C PHE A 107 -2.15 13.09 -9.23
N ARG A 108 -0.81 13.25 -9.27
CA ARG A 108 -0.02 13.79 -8.16
C ARG A 108 1.00 14.79 -8.66
N TYR A 109 0.98 15.99 -8.13
CA TYR A 109 1.98 17.02 -8.46
C TYR A 109 3.29 16.72 -7.73
N GLU A 110 3.94 15.63 -8.14
CA GLU A 110 5.23 15.21 -7.59
C GLU A 110 6.39 15.68 -8.45
N ARG A 111 7.58 15.79 -7.83
CA ARG A 111 8.83 15.94 -8.58
C ARG A 111 9.07 14.65 -9.37
N GLN A 112 9.25 14.78 -10.68
CA GLN A 112 9.54 13.66 -11.56
C GLN A 112 10.82 12.92 -11.12
N GLN A 113 10.74 11.60 -11.07
CA GLN A 113 11.84 10.68 -10.79
C GLN A 113 11.58 9.37 -11.53
N LYS A 114 12.61 8.51 -11.66
CA LYS A 114 12.43 7.14 -12.17
C LYS A 114 11.33 6.42 -11.37
N GLY A 115 10.30 5.92 -12.05
CA GLY A 115 9.15 5.27 -11.43
C GLY A 115 8.13 6.20 -10.77
N ARG A 116 8.25 7.56 -10.90
CA ARG A 116 7.27 8.54 -10.43
C ARG A 116 6.95 9.57 -11.50
N LEU A 117 5.71 9.57 -11.91
CA LEU A 117 5.12 10.51 -12.85
C LEU A 117 4.04 11.34 -12.16
N ARG A 118 3.54 12.36 -12.83
CA ARG A 118 2.43 13.19 -12.33
C ARG A 118 1.05 12.60 -12.64
N GLU A 119 1.00 11.60 -13.51
CA GLU A 119 -0.15 10.74 -13.71
C GLU A 119 0.28 9.28 -13.76
N HIS A 120 -0.58 8.37 -13.33
CA HIS A 120 -0.38 6.94 -13.46
C HIS A 120 -1.72 6.21 -13.41
N TYR A 121 -1.79 5.03 -14.00
CA TYR A 121 -2.89 4.10 -13.79
C TYR A 121 -2.57 3.21 -12.60
N GLN A 122 -3.57 2.94 -11.79
CA GLN A 122 -3.39 2.10 -10.62
C GLN A 122 -4.56 1.14 -10.48
N LEU A 123 -4.28 -0.15 -10.38
CA LEU A 123 -5.27 -1.09 -9.87
C LEU A 123 -5.45 -0.83 -8.38
N ASN A 124 -6.69 -0.62 -7.96
CA ASN A 124 -7.11 -0.59 -6.56
C ASN A 124 -8.05 -1.76 -6.32
N VAL A 125 -7.79 -2.55 -5.30
CA VAL A 125 -8.60 -3.71 -4.91
C VAL A 125 -8.94 -3.57 -3.44
N ASP A 126 -10.22 -3.64 -3.09
CA ASP A 126 -10.68 -3.39 -1.73
C ASP A 126 -11.73 -4.43 -1.29
N ILE A 127 -11.66 -4.86 -0.03
CA ILE A 127 -12.62 -5.71 0.67
C ILE A 127 -13.16 -4.92 1.86
N VAL A 128 -14.48 -4.88 2.03
CA VAL A 128 -15.16 -4.22 3.16
C VAL A 128 -16.11 -5.16 3.86
N GLY A 129 -16.12 -5.10 5.18
CA GLY A 129 -17.02 -5.88 6.02
C GLY A 129 -16.49 -7.27 6.38
N GLU A 130 -15.16 -7.48 6.28
CA GLU A 130 -14.50 -8.71 6.71
C GLU A 130 -13.35 -8.37 7.68
N ALA A 131 -13.48 -8.82 8.92
CA ALA A 131 -12.50 -8.54 9.98
C ALA A 131 -11.41 -9.62 10.10
N GLY A 132 -11.68 -10.81 9.56
CA GLY A 132 -10.78 -11.96 9.72
C GLY A 132 -9.51 -11.85 8.88
N VAL A 133 -8.41 -12.31 9.43
CA VAL A 133 -7.06 -12.29 8.81
C VAL A 133 -6.98 -13.10 7.49
N ALA A 134 -7.94 -14.00 7.25
CA ALA A 134 -8.05 -14.71 5.98
C ALA A 134 -8.28 -13.77 4.78
N ALA A 135 -8.98 -12.65 5.00
CA ALA A 135 -9.17 -11.64 3.95
C ALA A 135 -7.86 -10.90 3.63
N ASP A 136 -7.01 -10.65 4.62
CA ASP A 136 -5.68 -10.07 4.40
C ASP A 136 -4.81 -11.02 3.56
N ALA A 137 -4.86 -12.32 3.85
CA ALA A 137 -4.14 -13.34 3.10
C ALA A 137 -4.66 -13.47 1.66
N GLU A 138 -5.98 -13.43 1.46
CA GLU A 138 -6.61 -13.47 0.14
C GLU A 138 -6.22 -12.24 -0.70
N LEU A 139 -6.17 -11.06 -0.07
CA LEU A 139 -5.76 -9.82 -0.73
C LEU A 139 -4.31 -9.90 -1.23
N VAL A 140 -3.41 -10.42 -0.41
CA VAL A 140 -1.99 -10.65 -0.80
C VAL A 140 -1.89 -11.74 -1.86
N ALA A 141 -2.64 -12.82 -1.75
CA ALA A 141 -2.69 -13.87 -2.77
C ALA A 141 -3.15 -13.32 -4.12
N CYS A 142 -4.15 -12.45 -4.14
CA CYS A 142 -4.58 -11.74 -5.36
C CYS A 142 -3.43 -10.91 -5.97
N ALA A 143 -2.69 -10.16 -5.17
CA ALA A 143 -1.54 -9.37 -5.65
C ALA A 143 -0.41 -10.25 -6.21
N ILE A 144 -0.13 -11.41 -5.58
CA ILE A 144 0.84 -12.39 -6.07
C ILE A 144 0.36 -13.01 -7.39
N ASP A 145 -0.92 -13.39 -7.49
CA ASP A 145 -1.47 -14.00 -8.70
C ASP A 145 -1.49 -13.04 -9.89
N ILE A 146 -1.59 -11.73 -9.67
CA ILE A 146 -1.36 -10.72 -10.71
C ILE A 146 0.09 -10.80 -11.24
N CYS A 147 1.07 -10.90 -10.35
CA CYS A 147 2.46 -11.08 -10.76
C CYS A 147 2.66 -12.38 -11.57
N ARG A 148 2.05 -13.48 -11.13
CA ARG A 148 2.09 -14.77 -11.81
C ARG A 148 1.40 -14.73 -13.17
N GLU A 149 0.26 -14.05 -13.31
CA GLU A 149 -0.43 -13.82 -14.59
C GLU A 149 0.47 -13.08 -15.58
N LEU A 150 1.28 -12.15 -15.08
CA LEU A 150 2.29 -11.42 -15.84
C LEU A 150 3.63 -12.18 -15.98
N ARG A 151 3.66 -13.45 -15.62
CA ARG A 151 4.81 -14.37 -15.69
C ARG A 151 6.01 -13.99 -14.82
N LEU A 152 5.80 -13.15 -13.83
CA LEU A 152 6.77 -12.90 -12.75
C LEU A 152 6.75 -14.06 -11.76
N THR A 153 7.90 -14.36 -11.17
CA THR A 153 8.10 -15.47 -10.22
C THR A 153 8.58 -14.97 -8.87
N SER A 154 8.57 -15.86 -7.87
CA SER A 154 9.13 -15.58 -6.56
C SER A 154 10.64 -15.30 -6.56
N ASN A 155 11.36 -15.60 -7.65
CA ASN A 155 12.76 -15.21 -7.80
C ASN A 155 12.93 -13.73 -8.18
N GLU A 156 11.89 -13.10 -8.70
CA GLU A 156 11.94 -11.73 -9.21
C GLU A 156 11.23 -10.75 -8.27
N VAL A 157 10.17 -11.21 -7.59
CA VAL A 157 9.32 -10.36 -6.74
C VAL A 157 9.22 -10.94 -5.33
N VAL A 158 9.16 -10.07 -4.33
CA VAL A 158 8.93 -10.42 -2.93
C VAL A 158 7.84 -9.54 -2.34
N VAL A 159 6.97 -10.13 -1.53
CA VAL A 159 5.99 -9.41 -0.69
C VAL A 159 6.60 -9.28 0.70
N ARG A 160 6.92 -8.07 1.10
CA ARG A 160 7.34 -7.77 2.47
C ARG A 160 6.11 -7.40 3.30
N VAL A 161 5.98 -8.04 4.45
CA VAL A 161 4.79 -7.97 5.30
C VAL A 161 5.15 -7.57 6.72
N SER A 162 4.36 -6.67 7.27
CA SER A 162 4.38 -6.25 8.67
C SER A 162 2.95 -6.20 9.23
N ASP A 163 2.83 -5.89 10.51
CA ASP A 163 1.56 -5.56 11.17
C ASP A 163 1.79 -4.38 12.11
N ARG A 164 1.00 -3.32 11.97
CA ARG A 164 1.14 -2.11 12.80
C ARG A 164 0.91 -2.39 14.28
N ARG A 165 0.03 -3.33 14.62
CA ARG A 165 -0.26 -3.74 16.00
C ARG A 165 0.94 -4.47 16.61
N VAL A 166 1.56 -5.37 15.82
CA VAL A 166 2.80 -6.07 16.20
C VAL A 166 3.95 -5.07 16.34
N MET A 167 4.06 -4.10 15.43
CA MET A 167 5.06 -3.04 15.53
C MET A 167 4.89 -2.22 16.81
N HIS A 168 3.69 -1.76 17.14
CA HIS A 168 3.43 -1.00 18.36
C HIS A 168 3.72 -1.83 19.61
N ALA A 169 3.33 -3.11 19.65
CA ALA A 169 3.64 -4.02 20.75
C ALA A 169 5.16 -4.24 20.92
N TYR A 170 5.89 -4.34 19.82
CA TYR A 170 7.34 -4.46 19.83
C TYR A 170 8.02 -3.19 20.35
N LEU A 171 7.60 -2.01 19.90
CA LEU A 171 8.12 -0.73 20.41
C LEU A 171 7.88 -0.59 21.94
N ALA A 172 6.69 -0.98 22.40
CA ALA A 172 6.37 -1.00 23.83
C ALA A 172 7.25 -1.99 24.59
N ALA A 173 7.53 -3.18 24.04
CA ALA A 173 8.43 -4.16 24.62
C ALA A 173 9.88 -3.68 24.72
N LEU A 174 10.31 -2.78 23.84
CA LEU A 174 11.60 -2.09 23.92
C LEU A 174 11.60 -0.92 24.92
N GLY A 175 10.48 -0.68 25.62
CA GLY A 175 10.32 0.43 26.56
C GLY A 175 10.28 1.80 25.89
N ILE A 176 9.95 1.87 24.60
CA ILE A 176 9.79 3.14 23.86
C ILE A 176 8.45 3.78 24.26
N PRO A 177 8.41 5.07 24.67
CA PRO A 177 7.18 5.76 25.02
C PRO A 177 6.22 5.88 23.83
N VAL A 178 4.91 5.80 24.09
CA VAL A 178 3.86 5.82 23.06
C VAL A 178 3.87 7.14 22.25
N ASP A 179 4.20 8.23 22.88
CA ASP A 179 4.33 9.55 22.24
C ASP A 179 5.49 9.65 21.23
N ALA A 180 6.49 8.75 21.34
CA ALA A 180 7.56 8.65 20.34
C ALA A 180 7.22 7.73 19.14
N PHE A 181 6.12 6.96 19.18
CA PHE A 181 5.81 5.96 18.14
C PHE A 181 5.70 6.57 16.75
N GLU A 182 5.04 7.71 16.58
CA GLU A 182 4.92 8.36 15.27
C GLU A 182 6.27 8.75 14.68
N VAL A 183 7.17 9.28 15.51
CA VAL A 183 8.54 9.61 15.07
C VAL A 183 9.31 8.35 14.69
N VAL A 184 9.21 7.29 15.48
CA VAL A 184 9.85 6.00 15.19
C VAL A 184 9.34 5.43 13.88
N LEU A 185 8.03 5.41 13.64
CA LEU A 185 7.44 4.94 12.40
C LEU A 185 7.90 5.78 11.20
N ALA A 186 7.91 7.12 11.33
CA ALA A 186 8.36 8.02 10.27
C ALA A 186 9.86 7.86 9.95
N VAL A 187 10.69 7.55 10.94
CA VAL A 187 12.11 7.22 10.75
C VAL A 187 12.25 5.86 10.09
N THR A 188 11.51 4.86 10.57
CA THR A 188 11.53 3.48 10.05
C THR A 188 11.18 3.43 8.56
N ASP A 189 10.16 4.15 8.12
CA ASP A 189 9.78 4.27 6.68
C ASP A 189 10.92 4.78 5.79
N LYS A 190 11.86 5.51 6.37
CA LYS A 190 12.97 6.15 5.63
C LYS A 190 14.34 5.48 5.86
N LEU A 191 14.42 4.44 6.69
CA LEU A 191 15.71 3.81 7.05
C LEU A 191 16.54 3.39 5.84
N ALA A 192 15.91 2.83 4.82
CA ALA A 192 16.61 2.40 3.60
C ALA A 192 17.05 3.55 2.68
N ARG A 193 16.58 4.78 2.91
CA ARG A 193 16.74 5.92 1.98
C ARG A 193 17.50 7.09 2.59
N GLN A 194 17.79 7.07 3.89
CA GLN A 194 18.52 8.14 4.57
C GLN A 194 19.74 7.59 5.34
N PRO A 195 20.79 8.41 5.54
CA PRO A 195 21.95 8.00 6.31
C PRO A 195 21.57 7.58 7.73
N ARG A 196 22.19 6.49 8.22
CA ARG A 196 21.96 5.95 9.58
C ARG A 196 22.13 7.01 10.69
N ALA A 197 23.11 7.90 10.54
CA ALA A 197 23.37 8.98 11.51
C ALA A 197 22.18 9.95 11.63
N VAL A 198 21.54 10.30 10.51
CA VAL A 198 20.36 11.19 10.50
C VAL A 198 19.17 10.51 11.17
N SER A 199 19.00 9.20 10.98
CA SER A 199 17.97 8.41 11.66
C SER A 199 18.22 8.37 13.17
N ALA A 200 19.46 8.10 13.58
CA ALA A 200 19.86 8.06 14.99
C ALA A 200 19.62 9.41 15.70
N GLU A 201 19.99 10.52 15.07
CA GLU A 201 19.78 11.87 15.60
C GLU A 201 18.29 12.16 15.84
N LYS A 202 17.42 11.83 14.88
CA LYS A 202 15.98 12.04 15.00
C LYS A 202 15.36 11.20 16.13
N LEU A 203 15.80 9.95 16.28
CA LEU A 203 15.33 9.06 17.35
C LEU A 203 15.79 9.54 18.73
N ALA A 204 17.05 9.99 18.84
CA ALA A 204 17.57 10.58 20.08
C ALA A 204 16.85 11.86 20.46
N ALA A 205 16.55 12.74 19.47
CA ALA A 205 15.75 13.95 19.67
C ALA A 205 14.31 13.67 20.13
N ALA A 206 13.77 12.51 19.78
CA ALA A 206 12.47 12.01 20.26
C ALA A 206 12.52 11.38 21.67
N GLY A 207 13.70 11.46 22.35
CA GLY A 207 13.86 10.99 23.73
C GLY A 207 14.28 9.52 23.88
N LEU A 208 14.62 8.83 22.79
CA LEU A 208 15.09 7.44 22.86
C LEU A 208 16.54 7.39 23.39
N ASN A 209 16.80 6.45 24.27
CA ASN A 209 18.17 6.15 24.72
C ASN A 209 18.94 5.36 23.64
N GLU A 210 20.26 5.23 23.83
CA GLU A 210 21.15 4.59 22.84
C GLU A 210 20.75 3.15 22.50
N THR A 211 20.30 2.35 23.49
CA THR A 211 19.84 0.98 23.29
C THR A 211 18.58 0.94 22.41
N GLN A 212 17.63 1.82 22.67
CA GLN A 212 16.40 1.94 21.90
C GLN A 212 16.66 2.43 20.47
N VAL A 213 17.54 3.44 20.30
CA VAL A 213 17.97 3.93 18.99
C VAL A 213 18.57 2.78 18.18
N ASN A 214 19.49 2.01 18.75
CA ASN A 214 20.12 0.88 18.06
C ASN A 214 19.09 -0.20 17.70
N ALA A 215 18.15 -0.53 18.59
CA ALA A 215 17.10 -1.50 18.32
C ALA A 215 16.20 -1.07 17.14
N VAL A 216 15.84 0.20 17.05
CA VAL A 216 15.07 0.73 15.92
C VAL A 216 15.89 0.72 14.62
N LEU A 217 17.16 1.07 14.67
CA LEU A 217 18.04 1.06 13.50
C LEU A 217 18.31 -0.35 12.94
N GLU A 218 18.18 -1.38 13.79
CA GLU A 218 18.33 -2.80 13.40
C GLU A 218 16.98 -3.49 13.10
N ILE A 219 15.88 -2.75 13.06
CA ILE A 219 14.52 -3.30 12.92
C ILE A 219 14.33 -4.13 11.63
N THR A 220 15.07 -3.81 10.58
CA THR A 220 15.06 -4.53 9.30
C THR A 220 15.64 -5.94 9.40
N SER A 221 16.43 -6.22 10.42
CA SER A 221 17.01 -7.54 10.68
C SER A 221 16.19 -8.38 11.66
N ALA A 222 15.13 -7.80 12.26
CA ALA A 222 14.28 -8.50 13.19
C ALA A 222 13.49 -9.63 12.50
N THR A 223 13.51 -10.82 13.10
CA THR A 223 12.68 -11.93 12.66
C THR A 223 11.36 -11.95 13.41
N LEU A 224 10.33 -12.59 12.86
CA LEU A 224 9.05 -12.73 13.55
C LEU A 224 9.22 -13.43 14.92
N ASP A 225 10.14 -14.37 15.04
CA ASP A 225 10.39 -15.10 16.30
C ASP A 225 11.09 -14.23 17.35
N THR A 226 12.06 -13.39 16.95
CA THR A 226 12.69 -12.45 17.89
C THR A 226 11.71 -11.38 18.37
N VAL A 227 10.85 -10.89 17.49
CA VAL A 227 9.77 -9.94 17.82
C VAL A 227 8.74 -10.58 18.73
N ALA A 228 8.31 -11.82 18.43
CA ALA A 228 7.37 -12.57 19.25
C ALA A 228 7.89 -12.80 20.68
N THR A 229 9.16 -13.19 20.80
CA THR A 229 9.81 -13.41 22.11
C THR A 229 9.82 -12.13 22.95
N ALA A 230 10.15 -11.00 22.36
CA ALA A 230 10.14 -9.71 23.06
C ALA A 230 8.72 -9.31 23.52
N ILE A 231 7.70 -9.52 22.70
CA ILE A 231 6.32 -9.15 22.99
C ILE A 231 5.70 -10.06 24.05
N GLN A 232 5.94 -11.38 24.01
CA GLN A 232 5.35 -12.35 24.95
C GLN A 232 5.62 -12.04 26.41
N THR A 233 6.74 -11.40 26.71
CA THR A 233 7.12 -11.02 28.10
C THR A 233 6.40 -9.76 28.57
N THR A 234 5.74 -9.00 27.70
CA THR A 234 5.23 -7.66 28.00
C THR A 234 3.74 -7.48 27.71
N SER A 235 3.16 -8.23 26.76
CA SER A 235 1.78 -8.01 26.30
C SER A 235 1.10 -9.28 25.82
N GLU A 236 0.04 -9.71 26.51
CA GLU A 236 -0.82 -10.82 26.05
C GLU A 236 -1.54 -10.46 24.73
N GLU A 237 -2.03 -9.22 24.60
CA GLU A 237 -2.70 -8.75 23.40
C GLU A 237 -1.72 -8.69 22.20
N GLY A 238 -0.52 -8.19 22.43
CA GLY A 238 0.56 -8.23 21.43
C GLY A 238 0.87 -9.65 20.95
N GLY A 239 0.85 -10.62 21.85
CA GLY A 239 0.99 -12.04 21.52
C GLY A 239 -0.13 -12.54 20.59
N LYS A 240 -1.37 -12.14 20.81
CA LYS A 240 -2.50 -12.47 19.91
C LYS A 240 -2.30 -11.91 18.49
N HIS A 241 -1.78 -10.69 18.35
CA HIS A 241 -1.48 -10.10 17.05
C HIS A 241 -0.35 -10.83 16.32
N VAL A 242 0.66 -11.29 17.05
CA VAL A 242 1.71 -12.15 16.47
C VAL A 242 1.12 -13.46 15.94
N GLU A 243 0.23 -14.12 16.69
CA GLU A 243 -0.43 -15.36 16.25
C GLU A 243 -1.38 -15.12 15.05
N GLU A 244 -2.06 -13.99 14.97
CA GLU A 244 -2.81 -13.60 13.78
C GLU A 244 -1.91 -13.41 12.57
N LEU A 245 -0.75 -12.78 12.74
CA LEU A 245 0.23 -12.61 11.66
C LEU A 245 0.83 -13.97 11.23
N ARG A 246 1.07 -14.91 12.16
CA ARG A 246 1.48 -16.29 11.81
C ARG A 246 0.41 -16.98 10.97
N ARG A 247 -0.85 -16.91 11.36
CA ARG A 247 -1.98 -17.46 10.59
C ARG A 247 -2.10 -16.82 9.20
N PHE A 248 -1.85 -15.51 9.08
CA PHE A 248 -1.78 -14.85 7.79
C PHE A 248 -0.75 -15.52 6.86
N PHE A 249 0.48 -15.74 7.34
CA PHE A 249 1.53 -16.41 6.56
C PHE A 249 1.12 -17.82 6.14
N GLU A 250 0.48 -18.57 7.02
CA GLU A 250 -0.03 -19.93 6.74
C GLU A 250 -1.13 -19.91 5.67
N TYR A 251 -2.07 -18.97 5.76
CA TYR A 251 -3.13 -18.84 4.76
C TYR A 251 -2.58 -18.49 3.38
N VAL A 252 -1.66 -17.55 3.27
CA VAL A 252 -1.05 -17.22 1.97
C VAL A 252 -0.29 -18.42 1.39
N ARG A 253 0.43 -19.18 2.23
CA ARG A 253 1.11 -20.43 1.80
C ARG A 253 0.14 -21.48 1.28
N THR A 254 -1.08 -21.50 1.76
CA THR A 254 -2.13 -22.42 1.30
C THR A 254 -2.80 -21.93 0.02
N LEU A 255 -3.01 -20.63 -0.10
CA LEU A 255 -3.71 -20.02 -1.23
C LEU A 255 -2.85 -19.93 -2.50
N VAL A 256 -1.55 -19.76 -2.35
CA VAL A 256 -0.61 -19.55 -3.46
C VAL A 256 0.37 -20.71 -3.56
N PRO A 257 0.52 -21.36 -4.73
CA PRO A 257 1.60 -22.29 -4.95
C PRO A 257 2.95 -21.65 -4.64
N ASP A 258 3.80 -22.36 -3.88
CA ASP A 258 5.09 -21.85 -3.39
C ASP A 258 4.99 -20.52 -2.60
N GLY A 259 3.84 -20.29 -1.95
CA GLY A 259 3.52 -19.05 -1.24
C GLY A 259 4.60 -18.60 -0.26
N ALA A 260 5.29 -19.55 0.38
CA ALA A 260 6.41 -19.23 1.27
C ALA A 260 7.57 -18.51 0.57
N ALA A 261 7.83 -18.82 -0.69
CA ALA A 261 8.92 -18.20 -1.46
C ALA A 261 8.62 -16.74 -1.85
N TRP A 262 7.34 -16.34 -1.87
CA TRP A 262 6.90 -14.98 -2.17
C TRP A 262 6.95 -14.05 -0.96
N LEU A 263 6.94 -14.57 0.26
CA LEU A 263 6.72 -13.80 1.48
C LEU A 263 8.00 -13.56 2.26
N GLN A 264 8.12 -12.37 2.82
CA GLN A 264 9.15 -11.99 3.77
C GLN A 264 8.53 -11.19 4.91
N PHE A 265 8.75 -11.59 6.16
CA PHE A 265 8.47 -10.69 7.29
C PHE A 265 9.48 -9.55 7.28
N ASP A 266 9.00 -8.32 7.39
CA ASP A 266 9.83 -7.13 7.44
C ASP A 266 9.13 -6.03 8.25
N LEU A 267 9.52 -5.91 9.51
CA LEU A 267 8.89 -4.96 10.43
C LEU A 267 9.11 -3.48 10.03
N SER A 268 10.05 -3.21 9.11
CA SER A 268 10.25 -1.87 8.58
C SER A 268 9.16 -1.40 7.59
N ILE A 269 8.29 -2.30 7.16
CA ILE A 269 7.14 -1.94 6.32
C ILE A 269 6.06 -1.30 7.19
N VAL A 270 6.08 0.01 7.28
CA VAL A 270 5.13 0.78 8.11
C VAL A 270 4.09 1.54 7.28
N ARG A 271 4.35 1.75 5.99
CA ARG A 271 3.51 2.53 5.06
C ARG A 271 3.30 3.99 5.50
N GLY A 272 3.46 4.93 4.58
CA GLY A 272 3.34 6.37 4.86
C GLY A 272 1.90 6.87 5.08
N LEU A 273 0.87 6.03 4.89
CA LEU A 273 -0.52 6.44 5.08
C LEU A 273 -0.98 6.16 6.51
N ALA A 274 -1.41 7.20 7.21
CA ALA A 274 -1.77 7.18 8.64
C ALA A 274 -2.97 6.28 8.95
N TYR A 275 -3.77 5.90 7.96
CA TYR A 275 -5.03 5.18 8.18
C TYR A 275 -4.90 3.65 8.34
N TYR A 276 -3.72 3.04 8.11
CA TYR A 276 -3.55 1.60 8.31
C TYR A 276 -3.62 1.21 9.79
N THR A 277 -4.34 0.11 10.07
CA THR A 277 -4.66 -0.33 11.45
C THR A 277 -4.18 -1.74 11.79
N GLY A 278 -3.75 -2.52 10.82
CA GLY A 278 -3.37 -3.92 11.01
C GLY A 278 -2.23 -4.34 10.08
N ILE A 279 -2.40 -5.51 9.43
CA ILE A 279 -1.44 -6.03 8.46
C ILE A 279 -1.23 -5.03 7.33
N VAL A 280 0.02 -4.80 6.97
CA VAL A 280 0.48 -3.97 5.86
C VAL A 280 1.51 -4.74 5.04
N PHE A 281 1.55 -4.48 3.74
CA PHE A 281 2.50 -5.14 2.85
C PHE A 281 2.92 -4.25 1.69
N GLU A 282 4.07 -4.57 1.13
CA GLU A 282 4.56 -4.01 -0.14
C GLU A 282 5.22 -5.08 -1.00
N LEU A 283 5.00 -4.98 -2.32
CA LEU A 283 5.69 -5.80 -3.31
C LEU A 283 6.90 -5.04 -3.85
N PHE A 284 8.04 -5.73 -3.85
CA PHE A 284 9.29 -5.22 -4.43
C PHE A 284 9.88 -6.21 -5.43
N ASP A 285 10.64 -5.71 -6.38
CA ASP A 285 11.59 -6.55 -7.08
C ASP A 285 12.71 -6.97 -6.13
N ARG A 286 13.17 -8.23 -6.24
CA ARG A 286 14.19 -8.76 -5.33
C ARG A 286 15.57 -8.13 -5.53
N SER A 287 15.84 -7.61 -6.72
CA SER A 287 17.12 -6.94 -6.97
C SER A 287 17.22 -5.57 -6.29
N GLY A 288 16.10 -5.00 -5.83
CA GLY A 288 16.05 -3.66 -5.24
C GLY A 288 16.30 -2.54 -6.26
N GLU A 289 16.17 -2.83 -7.55
CA GLU A 289 16.41 -1.86 -8.61
C GLU A 289 15.25 -0.89 -8.78
N PHE A 290 14.03 -1.35 -8.47
CA PHE A 290 12.81 -0.58 -8.62
C PHE A 290 12.21 -0.19 -7.26
N ARG A 291 11.30 0.79 -7.28
CA ARG A 291 10.47 1.14 -6.14
C ARG A 291 9.42 0.05 -5.89
N ALA A 292 8.66 0.18 -4.80
CA ALA A 292 7.52 -0.69 -4.55
C ALA A 292 6.56 -0.71 -5.74
N ILE A 293 6.23 -1.91 -6.21
CA ILE A 293 5.33 -2.18 -7.32
C ILE A 293 3.88 -2.01 -6.85
N CYS A 294 3.62 -2.48 -5.63
CA CYS A 294 2.30 -2.55 -5.03
C CYS A 294 2.43 -2.29 -3.54
N GLY A 295 1.38 -1.77 -2.93
CA GLY A 295 1.32 -1.71 -1.49
C GLY A 295 -0.10 -1.57 -0.98
N GLY A 296 -0.35 -2.16 0.19
CA GLY A 296 -1.67 -2.23 0.78
C GLY A 296 -1.66 -2.60 2.26
N GLY A 297 -2.86 -2.85 2.77
CA GLY A 297 -3.07 -3.29 4.14
C GLY A 297 -4.48 -3.04 4.64
N ARG A 298 -4.69 -3.25 5.93
CA ARG A 298 -5.96 -3.09 6.64
C ARG A 298 -6.14 -1.67 7.16
N TYR A 299 -7.33 -1.09 6.97
CA TYR A 299 -7.68 0.28 7.35
C TYR A 299 -9.10 0.39 7.93
N ASP A 300 -9.35 -0.30 9.04
CA ASP A 300 -10.68 -0.49 9.63
C ASP A 300 -11.39 0.81 10.07
N ASN A 301 -10.64 1.88 10.31
CA ASN A 301 -11.21 3.12 10.82
C ASN A 301 -11.60 4.14 9.71
N LEU A 302 -11.18 3.92 8.47
CA LEU A 302 -11.27 4.93 7.42
C LEU A 302 -12.72 5.26 7.04
N LEU A 303 -13.58 4.23 6.86
CA LEU A 303 -14.97 4.44 6.48
C LEU A 303 -15.74 5.24 7.52
N GLY A 304 -15.55 4.90 8.80
CA GLY A 304 -16.13 5.67 9.91
C GLY A 304 -15.62 7.12 9.97
N ALA A 305 -14.35 7.32 9.68
CA ALA A 305 -13.71 8.63 9.71
C ALA A 305 -14.18 9.58 8.59
N ILE A 306 -14.72 9.04 7.49
CA ILE A 306 -15.31 9.82 6.38
C ILE A 306 -16.83 10.02 6.59
N GLY A 307 -17.35 9.70 7.76
CA GLY A 307 -18.78 9.87 8.09
C GLY A 307 -19.65 8.68 7.68
N GLY A 308 -19.07 7.54 7.31
CA GLY A 308 -19.77 6.31 7.00
C GLY A 308 -19.92 5.38 8.21
N ALA A 309 -20.48 4.18 7.98
CA ALA A 309 -20.51 3.12 8.98
C ALA A 309 -19.09 2.63 9.31
N ALA A 310 -18.81 2.36 10.58
CA ALA A 310 -17.56 1.72 11.00
C ALA A 310 -17.57 0.26 10.51
N LEU A 311 -16.88 0.00 9.42
CA LEU A 311 -16.73 -1.32 8.81
C LEU A 311 -15.26 -1.62 8.63
N PRO A 312 -14.81 -2.85 8.94
CA PRO A 312 -13.45 -3.27 8.65
C PRO A 312 -13.22 -3.23 7.14
N ALA A 313 -12.06 -2.75 6.75
CA ALA A 313 -11.68 -2.63 5.36
C ALA A 313 -10.19 -2.87 5.16
N LEU A 314 -9.86 -3.39 3.99
CA LEU A 314 -8.49 -3.65 3.56
C LEU A 314 -8.41 -3.54 2.05
N GLY A 315 -7.24 -3.17 1.53
CA GLY A 315 -7.05 -3.02 0.09
C GLY A 315 -5.60 -2.79 -0.30
N PHE A 316 -5.33 -2.82 -1.60
CA PHE A 316 -4.02 -2.48 -2.14
C PHE A 316 -4.14 -1.64 -3.41
N GLY A 317 -3.07 -0.88 -3.68
CA GLY A 317 -2.85 -0.20 -4.95
C GLY A 317 -1.62 -0.74 -5.67
N MET A 318 -1.75 -1.10 -6.96
CA MET A 318 -0.65 -1.54 -7.83
C MET A 318 -0.53 -0.60 -9.02
N GLY A 319 0.59 0.14 -9.10
CA GLY A 319 0.83 1.14 -10.15
C GLY A 319 1.33 0.54 -11.46
N ASP A 320 0.93 1.12 -12.59
CA ASP A 320 1.36 0.68 -13.92
C ASP A 320 2.82 1.01 -14.23
N VAL A 321 3.34 2.14 -13.73
CA VAL A 321 4.65 2.66 -14.13
C VAL A 321 5.78 1.71 -13.74
N VAL A 322 5.93 1.43 -12.45
CA VAL A 322 7.01 0.55 -11.93
C VAL A 322 6.82 -0.88 -12.42
N LEU A 323 5.58 -1.38 -12.46
CA LEU A 323 5.29 -2.73 -12.95
C LEU A 323 5.68 -2.89 -14.43
N THR A 324 5.32 -1.92 -15.29
CA THR A 324 5.68 -1.97 -16.71
C THR A 324 7.20 -1.87 -16.92
N GLU A 325 7.90 -1.03 -16.13
CA GLU A 325 9.36 -0.95 -16.17
C GLU A 325 10.02 -2.28 -15.80
N LEU A 326 9.52 -2.96 -14.75
CA LEU A 326 10.01 -4.28 -14.35
C LEU A 326 9.76 -5.32 -15.45
N LEU A 327 8.54 -5.39 -15.98
CA LEU A 327 8.20 -6.33 -17.07
C LEU A 327 9.07 -6.12 -18.30
N ARG A 328 9.37 -4.86 -18.66
CA ARG A 328 10.27 -4.53 -19.77
C ARG A 328 11.69 -5.00 -19.47
N ALA A 329 12.21 -4.75 -18.27
CA ALA A 329 13.55 -5.20 -17.86
C ALA A 329 13.68 -6.74 -17.88
N ARG A 330 12.60 -7.46 -17.58
CA ARG A 330 12.53 -8.93 -17.61
C ARG A 330 12.12 -9.51 -18.98
N LYS A 331 11.90 -8.66 -20.00
CA LYS A 331 11.45 -9.05 -21.37
C LYS A 331 10.13 -9.84 -21.35
N LEU A 332 9.19 -9.45 -20.46
CA LEU A 332 7.89 -10.10 -20.27
C LEU A 332 6.75 -9.36 -20.95
N LEU A 333 6.99 -8.19 -21.51
CA LEU A 333 5.99 -7.46 -22.30
C LEU A 333 5.80 -8.14 -23.66
N PRO A 334 4.59 -8.07 -24.25
CA PRO A 334 4.36 -8.58 -25.60
C PRO A 334 5.22 -7.80 -26.61
N VAL A 335 5.76 -8.53 -27.58
CA VAL A 335 6.39 -7.90 -28.74
C VAL A 335 5.25 -7.38 -29.63
N THR A 336 5.17 -6.07 -29.82
CA THR A 336 4.29 -5.46 -30.81
C THR A 336 5.01 -5.50 -32.17
N GLU A 337 4.44 -6.28 -33.11
CA GLU A 337 4.87 -6.24 -34.51
C GLU A 337 4.50 -4.92 -35.17
#